data_73b6540b83d1cd82bcdc0cac3435aebe
#
_entry.id   73b6540b83d1cd82bcdc0cac3435aebe
#
_cell.length_a   1.000
_cell.length_b   1.000
_cell.length_c   1.000
_cell.angle_alpha   90.00
_cell.angle_beta   90.00
_cell.angle_gamma   90.00
#
_symmetry.space_group_name_H-M   'P 1'
#
loop_
_entity.id
_entity.type
_entity.pdbx_description
1 polymer ?
#
loop_
_entity_poly.entity_id
_entity_poly.type
_entity_poly.pdbx_seq_one_letter_code
_entity_poly.pdbx_strand_id
1 'polypeptide(L)'
;TDEASDAGGDPAVDDAIADSDEPAVDPDEEEDDDGTKPLSDRLVCDLTVHRTIALRNALAGDPQLAMLACLHTMVLQLFYHYGQDSCIEITPKATHFGAQADGLGDTSYAQGIDQRIETWAANLPKAQEDLWDALIEWDSDSRDALFAHCVSMTVNAVQEPHYRKPRALAHADVLAATLGLDMAKAGWSPTAESYLGRVTKAQIVAAVREAKGEKDAERIAGFKKPDMVAAAEEL
;
A
#
# COMPACT_ATOMS: atom_id res chain seq x y z
N THR A 1 64.73 22.61 -9.82
CA THR A 1 64.24 23.50 -8.73
C THR A 1 62.74 23.37 -8.61
N ASP A 2 62.48 22.69 -7.57
CA ASP A 2 61.56 22.90 -6.44
C ASP A 2 60.07 22.68 -6.73
N GLU A 3 59.57 21.62 -6.17
CA GLU A 3 58.82 21.53 -4.89
C GLU A 3 57.43 22.12 -5.01
N ALA A 4 56.31 21.52 -4.63
CA ALA A 4 56.00 20.70 -3.48
C ALA A 4 54.66 20.00 -3.68
N SER A 5 54.53 18.85 -3.06
CA SER A 5 53.32 18.15 -2.64
C SER A 5 52.27 19.07 -2.06
N ASP A 6 51.02 18.80 -2.37
CA ASP A 6 50.00 18.83 -1.32
C ASP A 6 48.93 17.76 -1.56
N ALA A 7 48.82 16.88 -0.60
CA ALA A 7 47.76 15.88 -0.47
C ALA A 7 46.55 16.52 0.23
N GLY A 8 45.46 16.71 -0.51
CA GLY A 8 44.18 17.08 0.04
C GLY A 8 43.27 15.87 0.10
N GLY A 9 43.18 15.23 1.25
CA GLY A 9 42.25 14.16 1.52
C GLY A 9 40.81 14.66 1.48
N ASP A 10 40.01 13.92 0.74
CA ASP A 10 38.57 14.04 0.71
C ASP A 10 37.99 13.52 2.05
N PRO A 11 37.26 14.30 2.84
CA PRO A 11 36.61 13.77 4.02
C PRO A 11 35.39 12.97 3.59
N ALA A 12 35.45 11.66 3.86
CA ALA A 12 34.27 10.79 3.83
C ALA A 12 33.16 11.45 4.68
N VAL A 13 32.07 11.85 4.04
CA VAL A 13 30.82 12.20 4.72
C VAL A 13 30.21 10.88 5.18
N ASP A 14 30.46 10.60 6.45
CA ASP A 14 29.75 9.58 7.24
C ASP A 14 28.31 10.06 7.39
N ASP A 15 27.42 9.55 6.52
CA ASP A 15 25.98 9.82 6.56
C ASP A 15 25.39 8.96 7.69
N ALA A 16 25.63 9.44 8.92
CA ALA A 16 24.99 8.90 10.10
C ALA A 16 23.49 9.15 9.97
N ILE A 17 22.76 8.11 9.56
CA ILE A 17 21.31 8.02 9.72
C ILE A 17 21.06 8.23 11.21
N ALA A 18 20.59 9.41 11.56
CA ALA A 18 20.10 9.68 12.89
C ALA A 18 18.87 8.80 13.10
N ASP A 19 19.10 7.73 13.85
CA ASP A 19 18.07 6.96 14.51
C ASP A 19 17.34 7.95 15.44
N SER A 20 16.19 8.44 14.97
CA SER A 20 15.33 9.27 15.82
C SER A 20 14.68 8.31 16.81
N ASP A 21 15.32 8.15 17.97
CA ASP A 21 14.71 7.63 19.19
C ASP A 21 13.41 8.44 19.45
N GLU A 22 12.29 7.97 18.93
CA GLU A 22 11.01 8.36 19.48
C GLU A 22 10.97 7.81 20.92
N PRO A 23 10.72 8.66 21.94
CA PRO A 23 10.65 8.19 23.30
C PRO A 23 9.59 7.10 23.42
N ALA A 24 9.97 5.97 23.97
CA ALA A 24 9.05 4.89 24.32
C ALA A 24 7.92 5.49 25.15
N VAL A 25 6.72 5.57 24.61
CA VAL A 25 5.53 6.04 25.31
C VAL A 25 5.25 5.01 26.40
N ASP A 26 5.25 5.48 27.65
CA ASP A 26 4.93 4.65 28.81
C ASP A 26 3.52 4.06 28.63
N PRO A 27 3.35 2.74 28.64
CA PRO A 27 2.05 2.10 28.38
C PRO A 27 1.00 2.40 29.48
N ASP A 28 1.36 3.03 30.58
CA ASP A 28 0.47 3.36 31.69
C ASP A 28 0.04 4.84 31.77
N GLU A 29 0.49 5.73 30.89
CA GLU A 29 -0.09 7.07 30.80
C GLU A 29 -1.48 6.97 30.16
N GLU A 30 -2.52 6.94 31.00
CA GLU A 30 -3.91 7.16 30.63
C GLU A 30 -4.08 8.63 30.20
N GLU A 31 -3.57 9.01 29.02
CA GLU A 31 -4.03 10.24 28.39
C GLU A 31 -5.51 10.04 28.04
N ASP A 32 -6.38 10.90 28.56
CA ASP A 32 -7.76 11.09 28.13
C ASP A 32 -7.75 11.57 26.66
N ASP A 33 -7.42 10.65 25.73
CA ASP A 33 -7.49 10.92 24.30
C ASP A 33 -8.94 10.78 23.86
N ASP A 34 -9.55 11.89 23.51
CA ASP A 34 -10.93 12.00 23.03
C ASP A 34 -11.14 11.37 21.63
N GLY A 35 -10.13 10.68 21.08
CA GLY A 35 -10.17 10.04 19.77
C GLY A 35 -9.99 10.99 18.59
N THR A 36 -9.70 12.27 18.85
CA THR A 36 -9.45 13.25 17.78
C THR A 36 -8.01 13.23 17.27
N LYS A 37 -7.10 12.55 17.98
CA LYS A 37 -5.71 12.44 17.57
C LYS A 37 -5.59 11.68 16.24
N PRO A 38 -4.96 12.24 15.21
CA PRO A 38 -4.79 11.56 13.93
C PRO A 38 -3.90 10.31 14.07
N LEU A 39 -4.11 9.34 13.18
CA LEU A 39 -3.25 8.16 13.10
C LEU A 39 -1.79 8.58 12.83
N SER A 40 -0.83 7.83 13.39
CA SER A 40 0.58 8.07 13.08
C SER A 40 0.86 7.89 11.58
N ASP A 41 1.78 8.69 11.03
CA ASP A 41 2.16 8.60 9.61
C ASP A 41 2.63 7.19 9.23
N ARG A 42 3.32 6.50 10.14
CA ARG A 42 3.77 5.12 9.93
C ARG A 42 2.58 4.17 9.79
N LEU A 43 1.58 4.27 10.65
CA LEU A 43 0.39 3.42 10.57
C LEU A 43 -0.40 3.70 9.29
N VAL A 44 -0.55 4.97 8.90
CA VAL A 44 -1.22 5.33 7.63
C VAL A 44 -0.46 4.75 6.43
N CYS A 45 0.87 4.81 6.44
CA CYS A 45 1.70 4.20 5.41
C CYS A 45 1.43 2.69 5.32
N ASP A 46 1.47 1.97 6.44
CA ASP A 46 1.24 0.52 6.47
C ASP A 46 -0.16 0.14 5.95
N LEU A 47 -1.21 0.85 6.40
CA LEU A 47 -2.59 0.62 5.94
C LEU A 47 -2.76 0.88 4.44
N THR A 48 -2.14 1.95 3.91
CA THR A 48 -2.20 2.27 2.47
C THR A 48 -1.37 1.31 1.60
N VAL A 49 -0.32 0.69 2.14
CA VAL A 49 0.39 -0.42 1.48
C VAL A 49 -0.52 -1.63 1.31
N HIS A 50 -1.20 -2.08 2.37
CA HIS A 50 -2.16 -3.18 2.27
C HIS A 50 -3.24 -2.91 1.24
N ARG A 51 -3.84 -1.70 1.28
CA ARG A 51 -4.82 -1.26 0.29
C ARG A 51 -4.26 -1.26 -1.13
N THR A 52 -3.04 -0.78 -1.34
CA THR A 52 -2.40 -0.74 -2.66
C THR A 52 -2.23 -2.15 -3.23
N ILE A 53 -1.77 -3.11 -2.42
CA ILE A 53 -1.60 -4.49 -2.87
C ILE A 53 -2.95 -5.15 -3.16
N ALA A 54 -3.98 -4.91 -2.35
CA ALA A 54 -5.33 -5.41 -2.61
C ALA A 54 -5.93 -4.82 -3.90
N LEU A 55 -5.73 -3.51 -4.16
CA LEU A 55 -6.12 -2.85 -5.42
C LEU A 55 -5.41 -3.47 -6.62
N ARG A 56 -4.10 -3.72 -6.53
CA ARG A 56 -3.34 -4.39 -7.59
C ARG A 56 -3.92 -5.78 -7.89
N ASN A 57 -4.16 -6.57 -6.85
CA ASN A 57 -4.73 -7.90 -7.02
C ASN A 57 -6.14 -7.86 -7.65
N ALA A 58 -7.00 -6.94 -7.22
CA ALA A 58 -8.35 -6.79 -7.78
C ALA A 58 -8.32 -6.31 -9.25
N LEU A 59 -7.50 -5.28 -9.55
CA LEU A 59 -7.38 -4.70 -10.89
C LEU A 59 -6.80 -5.70 -11.89
N ALA A 60 -5.88 -6.58 -11.47
CA ALA A 60 -5.31 -7.63 -12.32
C ALA A 60 -6.36 -8.65 -12.80
N GLY A 61 -7.51 -8.74 -12.16
CA GLY A 61 -8.64 -9.59 -12.55
C GLY A 61 -9.66 -8.91 -13.44
N ASP A 62 -9.52 -7.60 -13.72
CA ASP A 62 -10.48 -6.82 -14.52
C ASP A 62 -9.77 -6.08 -15.68
N PRO A 63 -9.60 -6.73 -16.85
CA PRO A 63 -8.93 -6.14 -18.02
C PRO A 63 -9.60 -4.86 -18.52
N GLN A 64 -10.92 -4.79 -18.47
CA GLN A 64 -11.66 -3.63 -18.97
C GLN A 64 -11.43 -2.41 -18.06
N LEU A 65 -11.48 -2.61 -16.76
CA LEU A 65 -11.20 -1.55 -15.79
C LEU A 65 -9.72 -1.14 -15.82
N ALA A 66 -8.81 -2.08 -16.01
CA ALA A 66 -7.37 -1.79 -16.16
C ALA A 66 -7.11 -0.90 -17.37
N MET A 67 -7.74 -1.20 -18.51
CA MET A 67 -7.65 -0.36 -19.72
C MET A 67 -8.24 1.04 -19.48
N LEU A 68 -9.42 1.13 -18.83
CA LEU A 68 -10.05 2.41 -18.50
C LEU A 68 -9.17 3.26 -17.57
N ALA A 69 -8.60 2.66 -16.52
CA ALA A 69 -7.71 3.35 -15.58
C ALA A 69 -6.43 3.85 -16.25
N CYS A 70 -5.84 3.05 -17.14
CA CYS A 70 -4.69 3.45 -17.94
C CYS A 70 -5.06 4.63 -18.88
N LEU A 71 -6.16 4.53 -19.64
CA LEU A 71 -6.63 5.57 -20.53
C LEU A 71 -6.93 6.88 -19.77
N HIS A 72 -7.62 6.81 -18.64
CA HIS A 72 -7.89 7.98 -17.80
C HIS A 72 -6.60 8.70 -17.40
N THR A 73 -5.59 7.96 -16.97
CA THR A 73 -4.31 8.56 -16.57
C THR A 73 -3.58 9.19 -17.76
N MET A 74 -3.60 8.54 -18.94
CA MET A 74 -3.01 9.10 -20.16
C MET A 74 -3.70 10.41 -20.56
N VAL A 75 -5.04 10.46 -20.51
CA VAL A 75 -5.81 11.67 -20.85
C VAL A 75 -5.50 12.80 -19.86
N LEU A 76 -5.42 12.50 -18.55
CA LEU A 76 -5.01 13.49 -17.54
C LEU A 76 -3.63 14.08 -17.86
N GLN A 77 -2.67 13.27 -18.24
CA GLN A 77 -1.32 13.74 -18.56
C GLN A 77 -1.24 14.57 -19.83
N LEU A 78 -1.93 14.15 -20.89
CA LEU A 78 -1.81 14.77 -22.23
C LEU A 78 -2.67 16.01 -22.40
N PHE A 79 -3.87 16.03 -21.79
CA PHE A 79 -4.85 17.09 -22.04
C PHE A 79 -5.03 18.04 -20.86
N TYR A 80 -4.82 17.57 -19.63
CA TYR A 80 -5.01 18.36 -18.42
C TYR A 80 -3.69 18.72 -17.72
N HIS A 81 -2.58 18.13 -18.15
CA HIS A 81 -1.24 18.33 -17.57
C HIS A 81 -1.13 18.00 -16.08
N TYR A 82 -2.07 17.22 -15.55
CA TYR A 82 -2.19 16.85 -14.13
C TYR A 82 -1.80 15.37 -13.86
N GLY A 83 -0.68 14.92 -14.43
CA GLY A 83 -0.25 13.52 -14.32
C GLY A 83 -0.05 13.00 -12.89
N GLN A 84 -0.05 13.87 -11.88
CA GLN A 84 0.10 13.49 -10.48
C GLN A 84 -1.23 13.16 -9.78
N ASP A 85 -2.37 13.35 -10.43
CA ASP A 85 -3.69 13.17 -9.85
C ASP A 85 -4.19 11.72 -9.95
N SER A 86 -3.40 10.81 -10.51
CA SER A 86 -3.71 9.39 -10.64
C SER A 86 -2.84 8.54 -9.73
N CYS A 87 -3.42 7.45 -9.21
CA CYS A 87 -2.66 6.39 -8.54
C CYS A 87 -2.01 5.39 -9.52
N ILE A 88 -2.25 5.54 -10.81
CA ILE A 88 -1.62 4.75 -11.87
C ILE A 88 -0.36 5.48 -12.35
N GLU A 89 0.78 4.84 -12.22
CA GLU A 89 2.07 5.33 -12.70
C GLU A 89 2.34 4.73 -14.08
N ILE A 90 2.16 5.53 -15.16
CA ILE A 90 2.27 5.02 -16.56
C ILE A 90 3.72 4.80 -17.02
N THR A 91 4.70 5.49 -16.44
CA THR A 91 6.06 4.97 -16.57
C THR A 91 6.07 3.62 -15.83
N PRO A 92 6.23 2.47 -16.51
CA PRO A 92 6.01 1.17 -15.86
C PRO A 92 7.02 0.98 -14.73
N LYS A 93 6.64 1.41 -13.55
CA LYS A 93 7.42 1.29 -12.33
C LYS A 93 6.63 0.42 -11.36
N ALA A 94 7.00 -0.83 -11.27
CA ALA A 94 6.48 -1.73 -10.25
C ALA A 94 7.22 -1.46 -8.94
N THR A 95 6.63 -0.65 -8.06
CA THR A 95 7.19 -0.42 -6.72
C THR A 95 6.99 -1.67 -5.88
N HIS A 96 8.07 -2.16 -5.27
CA HIS A 96 8.03 -3.30 -4.36
C HIS A 96 7.77 -2.82 -2.93
N PHE A 97 6.79 -3.42 -2.24
CA PHE A 97 6.37 -2.99 -0.90
C PHE A 97 6.68 -4.01 0.21
N GLY A 98 7.39 -5.10 -0.09
CA GLY A 98 7.54 -6.27 0.77
C GLY A 98 8.12 -6.02 2.17
N ALA A 99 8.83 -4.90 2.37
CA ALA A 99 9.42 -4.55 3.67
C ALA A 99 8.68 -3.40 4.39
N GLN A 100 7.57 -2.90 3.85
CA GLN A 100 6.91 -1.70 4.39
C GLN A 100 5.83 -1.98 5.43
N ALA A 101 5.24 -3.17 5.42
CA ALA A 101 4.24 -3.56 6.40
C ALA A 101 4.49 -5.00 6.84
N ASP A 102 4.51 -5.24 8.15
CA ASP A 102 4.73 -6.56 8.72
C ASP A 102 3.59 -7.52 8.29
N GLY A 103 3.96 -8.76 7.93
CA GLY A 103 3.00 -9.78 7.48
C GLY A 103 2.35 -9.54 6.11
N LEU A 104 2.75 -8.49 5.36
CA LEU A 104 2.16 -8.19 4.05
C LEU A 104 2.26 -9.37 3.09
N GLY A 105 3.42 -10.05 3.03
CA GLY A 105 3.66 -11.19 2.15
C GLY A 105 2.78 -12.42 2.43
N ASP A 106 2.27 -12.55 3.66
CA ASP A 106 1.44 -13.68 4.07
C ASP A 106 -0.05 -13.48 3.72
N THR A 107 -0.41 -12.31 3.21
CA THR A 107 -1.79 -12.00 2.83
C THR A 107 -2.19 -12.68 1.52
N SER A 108 -3.48 -13.06 1.42
CA SER A 108 -4.02 -13.71 0.22
C SER A 108 -3.88 -12.87 -1.05
N TYR A 109 -3.98 -11.54 -0.93
CA TYR A 109 -3.83 -10.63 -2.06
C TYR A 109 -2.36 -10.45 -2.48
N ALA A 110 -1.39 -10.47 -1.56
CA ALA A 110 0.03 -10.48 -1.92
C ALA A 110 0.41 -11.81 -2.60
N GLN A 111 0.01 -12.94 -2.03
CA GLN A 111 0.21 -14.26 -2.63
C GLN A 111 -0.46 -14.38 -4.02
N GLY A 112 -1.65 -13.77 -4.19
CA GLY A 112 -2.33 -13.71 -5.48
C GLY A 112 -1.55 -12.93 -6.54
N ILE A 113 -0.84 -11.88 -6.16
CA ILE A 113 0.08 -11.15 -7.08
C ILE A 113 1.27 -12.02 -7.44
N ASP A 114 1.93 -12.63 -6.45
CA ASP A 114 3.11 -13.47 -6.67
C ASP A 114 2.78 -14.66 -7.58
N GLN A 115 1.66 -15.31 -7.36
CA GLN A 115 1.18 -16.41 -8.23
C GLN A 115 0.94 -15.95 -9.67
N ARG A 116 0.39 -14.75 -9.89
CA ARG A 116 0.24 -14.21 -11.25
C ARG A 116 1.58 -13.91 -11.89
N ILE A 117 2.53 -13.35 -11.16
CA ILE A 117 3.89 -13.11 -11.67
C ILE A 117 4.52 -14.43 -12.12
N GLU A 118 4.47 -15.49 -11.30
CA GLU A 118 4.99 -16.80 -11.63
C GLU A 118 4.29 -17.39 -12.88
N THR A 119 2.97 -17.27 -12.95
CA THR A 119 2.19 -17.75 -14.09
C THR A 119 2.60 -17.04 -15.38
N TRP A 120 2.72 -15.72 -15.38
CA TRP A 120 3.15 -14.97 -16.55
C TRP A 120 4.61 -15.25 -16.91
N ALA A 121 5.51 -15.33 -15.92
CA ALA A 121 6.91 -15.69 -16.16
C ALA A 121 7.08 -17.06 -16.81
N ALA A 122 6.18 -18.00 -16.52
CA ALA A 122 6.18 -19.33 -17.15
C ALA A 122 5.65 -19.32 -18.60
N ASN A 123 4.72 -18.41 -18.92
CA ASN A 123 4.06 -18.33 -20.23
C ASN A 123 4.75 -17.38 -21.22
N LEU A 124 5.47 -16.39 -20.71
CA LEU A 124 6.23 -15.45 -21.54
C LEU A 124 7.47 -16.10 -22.15
N PRO A 125 7.89 -15.70 -23.39
CA PRO A 125 9.13 -16.17 -23.99
C PRO A 125 10.33 -15.80 -23.10
N LYS A 126 11.34 -16.65 -23.05
CA LYS A 126 12.54 -16.42 -22.26
C LYS A 126 13.46 -15.35 -22.85
N ALA A 127 13.46 -15.22 -24.17
CA ALA A 127 14.19 -14.22 -24.90
C ALA A 127 13.26 -13.03 -25.20
N GLN A 128 13.69 -11.82 -24.83
CA GLN A 128 12.83 -10.64 -25.02
C GLN A 128 12.59 -10.28 -26.49
N GLU A 129 13.49 -10.68 -27.39
CA GLU A 129 13.36 -10.52 -28.83
C GLU A 129 12.18 -11.28 -29.41
N ASP A 130 11.77 -12.39 -28.80
CA ASP A 130 10.65 -13.23 -29.23
C ASP A 130 9.28 -12.69 -28.69
N LEU A 131 9.31 -11.69 -27.78
CA LEU A 131 8.11 -11.21 -27.10
C LEU A 131 7.06 -10.65 -28.04
N TRP A 132 7.50 -9.88 -29.04
CA TRP A 132 6.59 -9.23 -29.99
C TRP A 132 5.79 -10.25 -30.81
N ASP A 133 6.46 -11.26 -31.34
CA ASP A 133 5.85 -12.29 -32.14
C ASP A 133 4.91 -13.16 -31.29
N ALA A 134 5.32 -13.50 -30.07
CA ALA A 134 4.47 -14.21 -29.12
C ALA A 134 3.17 -13.45 -28.79
N LEU A 135 3.26 -12.14 -28.55
CA LEU A 135 2.09 -11.30 -28.26
C LEU A 135 1.15 -11.16 -29.47
N ILE A 136 1.64 -11.21 -30.70
CA ILE A 136 0.81 -11.21 -31.92
C ILE A 136 0.03 -12.53 -32.02
N GLU A 137 0.67 -13.66 -31.71
CA GLU A 137 0.08 -14.99 -31.81
C GLU A 137 -0.96 -15.29 -30.70
N TRP A 138 -0.90 -14.58 -29.58
CA TRP A 138 -1.85 -14.77 -28.48
C TRP A 138 -3.26 -14.30 -28.85
N ASP A 139 -4.27 -14.94 -28.28
CA ASP A 139 -5.65 -14.48 -28.36
C ASP A 139 -5.83 -13.15 -27.58
N SER A 140 -6.96 -12.47 -27.86
CA SER A 140 -7.26 -11.17 -27.25
C SER A 140 -7.37 -11.27 -25.73
N ASP A 141 -8.01 -12.33 -25.23
CA ASP A 141 -8.28 -12.48 -23.80
C ASP A 141 -6.98 -12.66 -23.02
N SER A 142 -6.03 -13.42 -23.56
CA SER A 142 -4.70 -13.58 -22.98
C SER A 142 -3.91 -12.27 -22.95
N ARG A 143 -3.98 -11.49 -24.05
CA ARG A 143 -3.35 -10.16 -24.10
C ARG A 143 -3.98 -9.18 -23.12
N ASP A 144 -5.32 -9.17 -23.02
CA ASP A 144 -6.06 -8.29 -22.09
C ASP A 144 -5.75 -8.65 -20.64
N ALA A 145 -5.64 -9.94 -20.32
CA ALA A 145 -5.28 -10.39 -18.98
C ALA A 145 -3.83 -10.01 -18.62
N LEU A 146 -2.88 -10.14 -19.56
CA LEU A 146 -1.51 -9.67 -19.33
C LEU A 146 -1.46 -8.14 -19.18
N PHE A 147 -2.20 -7.40 -20.01
CA PHE A 147 -2.31 -5.95 -19.90
C PHE A 147 -2.85 -5.53 -18.52
N ALA A 148 -3.94 -6.16 -18.05
CA ALA A 148 -4.50 -5.89 -16.74
C ALA A 148 -3.48 -6.15 -15.61
N HIS A 149 -2.71 -7.24 -15.71
CA HIS A 149 -1.65 -7.51 -14.75
C HIS A 149 -0.56 -6.44 -14.78
N CYS A 150 -0.07 -6.05 -15.96
CA CYS A 150 0.94 -5.00 -16.09
C CYS A 150 0.46 -3.66 -15.51
N VAL A 151 -0.78 -3.25 -15.82
CA VAL A 151 -1.37 -2.03 -15.26
C VAL A 151 -1.51 -2.13 -13.74
N SER A 152 -1.96 -3.27 -13.21
CA SER A 152 -2.12 -3.47 -11.78
C SER A 152 -0.82 -3.28 -11.00
N MET A 153 0.31 -3.71 -11.59
CA MET A 153 1.63 -3.55 -10.97
C MET A 153 2.09 -2.10 -10.86
N THR A 154 1.51 -1.19 -11.65
CA THR A 154 1.82 0.26 -11.60
C THR A 154 1.02 1.02 -10.54
N VAL A 155 0.05 0.39 -9.87
CA VAL A 155 -0.73 1.03 -8.81
C VAL A 155 0.17 1.36 -7.62
N ASN A 156 0.21 2.64 -7.22
CA ASN A 156 0.92 3.10 -6.03
C ASN A 156 0.09 4.17 -5.29
N ALA A 157 -0.68 3.71 -4.32
CA ALA A 157 -1.52 4.52 -3.45
C ALA A 157 -1.03 4.51 -1.99
N VAL A 158 0.28 4.35 -1.80
CA VAL A 158 0.89 4.41 -0.46
C VAL A 158 1.04 5.88 -0.04
N GLN A 159 0.57 6.19 1.16
CA GLN A 159 0.78 7.49 1.78
C GLN A 159 2.10 7.46 2.57
N GLU A 160 3.12 8.08 2.00
CA GLU A 160 4.39 8.26 2.68
C GLU A 160 4.38 9.53 3.54
N PRO A 161 5.11 9.59 4.68
CA PRO A 161 5.11 10.74 5.59
C PRO A 161 5.46 12.07 4.91
N HIS A 162 6.41 12.05 3.98
CA HIS A 162 6.92 13.24 3.29
C HIS A 162 6.29 13.49 1.92
N TYR A 163 5.55 12.51 1.38
CA TYR A 163 4.94 12.61 0.05
C TYR A 163 3.52 12.00 0.05
N ARG A 164 2.57 12.78 0.52
CA ARG A 164 1.21 12.32 0.84
C ARG A 164 0.29 12.04 -0.36
N LYS A 165 0.61 12.48 -1.56
CA LYS A 165 -0.14 12.24 -2.82
C LYS A 165 -1.69 12.32 -2.66
N PRO A 166 -2.30 13.38 -2.13
CA PRO A 166 -3.72 13.36 -1.75
C PRO A 166 -4.67 13.10 -2.92
N ARG A 167 -4.34 13.57 -4.11
CA ARG A 167 -5.16 13.35 -5.31
C ARG A 167 -5.04 11.91 -5.83
N ALA A 168 -3.85 11.31 -5.76
CA ALA A 168 -3.68 9.90 -6.12
C ALA A 168 -4.40 8.97 -5.14
N LEU A 169 -4.42 9.31 -3.83
CA LEU A 169 -5.20 8.58 -2.83
C LEU A 169 -6.70 8.70 -3.11
N ALA A 170 -7.19 9.89 -3.43
CA ALA A 170 -8.59 10.08 -3.83
C ALA A 170 -8.96 9.27 -5.09
N HIS A 171 -8.05 9.19 -6.08
CA HIS A 171 -8.25 8.33 -7.25
C HIS A 171 -8.24 6.84 -6.87
N ALA A 172 -7.41 6.42 -5.93
CA ALA A 172 -7.43 5.05 -5.42
C ALA A 172 -8.76 4.71 -4.72
N ASP A 173 -9.41 5.67 -4.05
CA ASP A 173 -10.76 5.49 -3.48
C ASP A 173 -11.80 5.22 -4.57
N VAL A 174 -11.76 5.99 -5.66
CA VAL A 174 -12.65 5.78 -6.82
C VAL A 174 -12.40 4.41 -7.46
N LEU A 175 -11.15 4.04 -7.64
CA LEU A 175 -10.77 2.74 -8.21
C LEU A 175 -11.23 1.58 -7.32
N ALA A 176 -11.02 1.69 -6.00
CA ALA A 176 -11.48 0.70 -5.02
C ALA A 176 -13.01 0.54 -5.04
N ALA A 177 -13.75 1.65 -5.08
CA ALA A 177 -15.21 1.64 -5.17
C ALA A 177 -15.70 0.98 -6.48
N THR A 178 -15.05 1.27 -7.61
CA THR A 178 -15.37 0.70 -8.93
C THR A 178 -15.13 -0.81 -8.96
N LEU A 179 -14.05 -1.28 -8.34
CA LEU A 179 -13.72 -2.70 -8.20
C LEU A 179 -14.59 -3.41 -7.13
N GLY A 180 -15.36 -2.67 -6.34
CA GLY A 180 -16.06 -3.22 -5.19
C GLY A 180 -15.11 -3.81 -4.15
N LEU A 181 -13.90 -3.21 -4.02
CA LEU A 181 -12.88 -3.70 -3.09
C LEU A 181 -13.36 -3.55 -1.65
N ASP A 182 -13.44 -4.69 -0.97
CA ASP A 182 -13.74 -4.81 0.45
C ASP A 182 -12.53 -5.48 1.12
N MET A 183 -11.83 -4.74 1.96
CA MET A 183 -10.59 -5.22 2.57
C MET A 183 -10.82 -6.43 3.48
N ALA A 184 -11.96 -6.53 4.15
CA ALA A 184 -12.30 -7.68 4.98
C ALA A 184 -12.52 -8.94 4.11
N LYS A 185 -13.23 -8.79 2.98
CA LYS A 185 -13.41 -9.90 2.02
C LYS A 185 -12.11 -10.26 1.31
N ALA A 186 -11.21 -9.30 1.12
CA ALA A 186 -9.86 -9.54 0.60
C ALA A 186 -8.97 -10.30 1.59
N GLY A 187 -9.40 -10.45 2.86
CA GLY A 187 -8.69 -11.20 3.88
C GLY A 187 -7.87 -10.35 4.85
N TRP A 188 -8.03 -9.01 4.83
CA TRP A 188 -7.41 -8.15 5.83
C TRP A 188 -8.30 -8.06 7.08
N SER A 189 -7.69 -8.22 8.25
CA SER A 189 -8.33 -7.97 9.53
C SER A 189 -7.41 -7.15 10.45
N PRO A 190 -7.98 -6.28 11.30
CA PRO A 190 -7.20 -5.52 12.26
C PRO A 190 -6.72 -6.46 13.39
N THR A 191 -5.40 -6.60 13.53
CA THR A 191 -4.77 -7.33 14.63
C THR A 191 -4.12 -6.37 15.62
N ALA A 192 -3.67 -6.89 16.76
CA ALA A 192 -2.86 -6.15 17.72
C ALA A 192 -1.64 -5.51 17.06
N GLU A 193 -0.96 -6.25 16.16
CA GLU A 193 0.25 -5.80 15.48
C GLU A 193 -0.04 -4.84 14.32
N SER A 194 -1.06 -5.13 13.51
CA SER A 194 -1.34 -4.38 12.29
C SER A 194 -2.06 -3.05 12.53
N TYR A 195 -2.95 -2.98 13.56
CA TYR A 195 -3.78 -1.80 13.80
C TYR A 195 -4.10 -1.57 15.27
N LEU A 196 -4.76 -2.52 15.96
CA LEU A 196 -5.40 -2.31 17.24
C LEU A 196 -4.43 -1.88 18.35
N GLY A 197 -3.21 -2.43 18.38
CA GLY A 197 -2.17 -2.05 19.34
C GLY A 197 -1.54 -0.67 19.08
N ARG A 198 -1.69 -0.14 17.85
CA ARG A 198 -1.04 1.08 17.36
C ARG A 198 -1.92 2.32 17.40
N VAL A 199 -3.19 2.16 17.80
CA VAL A 199 -4.18 3.23 17.89
C VAL A 199 -4.64 3.46 19.33
N THR A 200 -5.33 4.57 19.59
CA THR A 200 -5.85 4.91 20.92
C THR A 200 -7.08 4.06 21.27
N LYS A 201 -7.43 3.98 22.56
CA LYS A 201 -8.64 3.29 23.02
C LYS A 201 -9.90 3.81 22.33
N ALA A 202 -10.01 5.12 22.18
CA ALA A 202 -11.16 5.75 21.51
C ALA A 202 -11.26 5.33 20.04
N GLN A 203 -10.13 5.23 19.33
CA GLN A 203 -10.08 4.75 17.95
C GLN A 203 -10.44 3.26 17.84
N ILE A 204 -10.03 2.42 18.81
CA ILE A 204 -10.45 1.01 18.86
C ILE A 204 -11.97 0.91 19.00
N VAL A 205 -12.56 1.66 19.95
CA VAL A 205 -14.01 1.67 20.17
C VAL A 205 -14.76 2.16 18.94
N ALA A 206 -14.25 3.22 18.27
CA ALA A 206 -14.83 3.74 17.04
C ALA A 206 -14.79 2.70 15.90
N ALA A 207 -13.67 2.02 15.70
CA ALA A 207 -13.51 0.98 14.70
C ALA A 207 -14.44 -0.22 14.95
N VAL A 208 -14.56 -0.68 16.19
CA VAL A 208 -15.49 -1.75 16.56
C VAL A 208 -16.95 -1.31 16.38
N ARG A 209 -17.29 -0.07 16.71
CA ARG A 209 -18.62 0.49 16.48
C ARG A 209 -19.01 0.47 15.00
N GLU A 210 -18.08 0.86 14.13
CA GLU A 210 -18.28 0.87 12.68
C GLU A 210 -18.44 -0.55 12.12
N ALA A 211 -17.59 -1.48 12.54
CA ALA A 211 -17.54 -2.83 11.98
C ALA A 211 -18.58 -3.78 12.57
N LYS A 212 -18.89 -3.68 13.87
CA LYS A 212 -19.71 -4.65 14.63
C LYS A 212 -20.92 -4.02 15.30
N GLY A 213 -21.00 -2.69 15.35
CA GLY A 213 -22.12 -1.94 15.92
C GLY A 213 -21.90 -1.52 17.38
N GLU A 214 -22.86 -0.70 17.88
CA GLU A 214 -22.77 -0.02 19.17
C GLU A 214 -22.62 -1.01 20.36
N LYS A 215 -23.36 -2.10 20.33
CA LYS A 215 -23.39 -3.08 21.42
C LYS A 215 -22.00 -3.67 21.72
N ASP A 216 -21.23 -4.00 20.68
CA ASP A 216 -19.90 -4.59 20.85
C ASP A 216 -18.88 -3.51 21.23
N ALA A 217 -19.04 -2.28 20.72
CA ALA A 217 -18.23 -1.14 21.13
C ALA A 217 -18.40 -0.80 22.62
N GLU A 218 -19.64 -0.74 23.12
CA GLU A 218 -19.94 -0.51 24.54
C GLU A 218 -19.38 -1.61 25.44
N ARG A 219 -19.38 -2.86 24.97
CA ARG A 219 -18.86 -4.01 25.72
C ARG A 219 -17.39 -3.85 26.07
N ILE A 220 -16.60 -3.30 25.15
CA ILE A 220 -15.14 -3.16 25.31
C ILE A 220 -14.71 -1.79 25.84
N ALA A 221 -15.58 -0.77 25.80
CA ALA A 221 -15.23 0.62 26.12
C ALA A 221 -14.59 0.81 27.50
N GLY A 222 -15.02 0.00 28.48
CA GLY A 222 -14.49 0.04 29.86
C GLY A 222 -13.19 -0.72 30.09
N PHE A 223 -12.64 -1.42 29.10
CA PHE A 223 -11.47 -2.25 29.27
C PHE A 223 -10.18 -1.41 29.30
N LYS A 224 -9.12 -1.93 29.93
CA LYS A 224 -7.77 -1.41 29.74
C LYS A 224 -7.30 -1.71 28.31
N LYS A 225 -6.36 -0.90 27.80
CA LYS A 225 -5.94 -1.01 26.39
C LYS A 225 -5.52 -2.44 25.99
N PRO A 226 -4.70 -3.20 26.75
CA PRO A 226 -4.35 -4.57 26.35
C PRO A 226 -5.56 -5.49 26.25
N ASP A 227 -6.48 -5.43 27.23
CA ASP A 227 -7.68 -6.26 27.24
C ASP A 227 -8.68 -5.85 26.14
N MET A 228 -8.73 -4.54 25.82
CA MET A 228 -9.56 -3.99 24.75
C MET A 228 -9.04 -4.48 23.39
N VAL A 229 -7.73 -4.45 23.16
CA VAL A 229 -7.10 -4.95 21.93
C VAL A 229 -7.41 -6.43 21.76
N ALA A 230 -7.17 -7.27 22.76
CA ALA A 230 -7.46 -8.70 22.69
C ALA A 230 -8.95 -8.98 22.42
N ALA A 231 -9.84 -8.27 23.10
CA ALA A 231 -11.29 -8.43 22.88
C ALA A 231 -11.76 -7.93 21.51
N ALA A 232 -11.12 -6.89 20.96
CA ALA A 232 -11.45 -6.37 19.63
C ALA A 232 -10.94 -7.28 18.49
N GLU A 233 -9.82 -7.98 18.70
CA GLU A 233 -9.24 -8.93 17.76
C GLU A 233 -10.07 -10.22 17.65
N GLU A 234 -10.78 -10.59 18.71
CA GLU A 234 -11.69 -11.75 18.74
C GLU A 234 -13.05 -11.49 18.07
N LEU A 235 -13.38 -10.23 17.76
CA LEU A 235 -14.65 -9.82 17.15
C LEU A 235 -14.63 -9.94 15.63
#